data_e0607663ae8c6db97e31c849e489213e
#
_entry.id   e0607663ae8c6db97e31c849e489213e
#
_cell.length_a   1.000
_cell.length_b   1.000
_cell.length_c   1.000
_cell.angle_alpha   90.00
_cell.angle_beta   90.00
_cell.angle_gamma   90.00
#
_symmetry.space_group_name_H-M   'P 1'
#
loop_
_entity.id
_entity.type
_entity.pdbx_description
1 polymer ?
#
loop_
_entity_poly.entity_id
_entity_poly.type
_entity_poly.pdbx_seq_one_letter_code
_entity_poly.pdbx_strand_id
1 'polypeptide(L)'
;MSLETQLKSTANLDTPAVLLEYQKDWIGIRAPLKVGEKSRRIGLTWAEAADNVLVASSEKKAGGQTVYYLGYNQDMTVEYIQACAMWARAYNYAAEEIEEGIWPDSDPDKHIKTYTIGFPSGHRIVALTSRPSNLRGRQGVVVIDEAAFHQDLAELLKAALALLIWGGEVHVISTHDGTENAFNELINDIRAGKRKGALFRCPFREAVDDGLYQRVCLRKGIEYREEEEAAWVQDVYDFYGDASEEELDCVPSQGGGAFLSLALVEQRSNREVPVLRLAYPQGYEVQEEHIRLADSLEWCEENLLPLLNAIPLDVQSFYGMDFGRSGDLSVIWPLVKEQNLRKRTPFVVELRNVPFKQQFQIKCYIISRLPNFLKGADDARGNGSQLSEDTAIEFGFNRIERVMLTEGWYRDNMPLFKAALEDDTFYDIPADKDVVSDVRAFRVVKGVARIPEKRTNEKGEKSGPKRHGDAGIAAVLADYASRQDVEIFEFHRVPPSGSHDRTVQTGGGWRSNKGIW
;
A
#
# COMPACT_ATOMS: atom_id res chain seq x y z
N MET A 1 -6.55 -40.13 33.24
CA MET A 1 -7.58 -39.43 32.44
C MET A 1 -6.96 -39.21 31.05
N SER A 2 -7.58 -39.83 30.04
CA SER A 2 -7.03 -39.82 28.65
C SER A 2 -7.17 -38.45 28.01
N LEU A 3 -6.27 -38.12 27.08
CA LEU A 3 -6.33 -36.89 26.27
C LEU A 3 -7.71 -36.68 25.60
N GLU A 4 -8.41 -37.75 25.23
CA GLU A 4 -9.77 -37.73 24.71
C GLU A 4 -10.81 -37.17 25.69
N THR A 5 -10.61 -37.35 27.00
CA THR A 5 -11.51 -36.83 28.03
C THR A 5 -11.27 -35.35 28.26
N GLN A 6 -10.05 -34.86 28.08
CA GLN A 6 -9.75 -33.41 28.15
C GLN A 6 -10.25 -32.66 26.93
N LEU A 7 -10.20 -33.24 25.71
CA LEU A 7 -10.74 -32.63 24.49
C LEU A 7 -12.27 -32.54 24.48
N LYS A 8 -12.97 -33.42 25.17
CA LYS A 8 -14.44 -33.38 25.29
C LYS A 8 -14.97 -32.44 26.36
N SER A 9 -14.12 -31.93 27.28
CA SER A 9 -14.57 -31.06 28.39
C SER A 9 -14.42 -29.56 28.10
N THR A 10 -13.88 -29.17 26.94
CA THR A 10 -13.66 -27.76 26.58
C THR A 10 -14.35 -27.34 25.24
N ALA A 11 -15.25 -28.17 24.73
CA ALA A 11 -16.15 -27.71 23.67
C ALA A 11 -17.19 -26.76 24.26
N ASN A 12 -16.82 -25.51 24.53
CA ASN A 12 -17.78 -24.44 24.64
C ASN A 12 -18.51 -24.39 23.31
N LEU A 13 -19.82 -24.56 23.33
CA LEU A 13 -20.70 -24.53 22.14
C LEU A 13 -20.63 -23.19 21.37
N ASP A 14 -19.97 -22.18 21.93
CA ASP A 14 -19.82 -20.83 21.40
C ASP A 14 -18.46 -20.55 20.72
N THR A 15 -17.56 -21.53 20.63
CA THR A 15 -16.26 -21.33 19.96
C THR A 15 -16.41 -21.61 18.47
N PRO A 16 -16.11 -20.67 17.57
CA PRO A 16 -16.23 -20.89 16.14
C PRO A 16 -15.33 -22.02 15.67
N ALA A 17 -15.79 -22.79 14.70
CA ALA A 17 -15.04 -23.88 14.07
C ALA A 17 -13.65 -23.39 13.62
N VAL A 18 -12.62 -24.25 13.66
CA VAL A 18 -11.25 -23.90 13.22
C VAL A 18 -11.22 -23.35 11.81
N LEU A 19 -11.96 -23.98 10.89
CA LEU A 19 -12.26 -23.46 9.55
C LEU A 19 -13.75 -23.11 9.51
N LEU A 20 -14.06 -21.92 9.03
CA LEU A 20 -15.42 -21.47 8.78
C LEU A 20 -16.02 -22.19 7.55
N GLU A 21 -17.34 -22.15 7.37
CA GLU A 21 -17.99 -22.97 6.33
C GLU A 21 -17.51 -22.63 4.93
N TYR A 22 -17.47 -21.34 4.55
CA TYR A 22 -16.93 -20.91 3.26
C TYR A 22 -15.46 -21.35 3.02
N GLN A 23 -14.66 -21.46 4.09
CA GLN A 23 -13.28 -21.95 3.99
C GLN A 23 -13.24 -23.45 3.70
N LYS A 24 -14.14 -24.22 4.30
CA LYS A 24 -14.30 -25.65 4.01
C LYS A 24 -14.82 -25.89 2.59
N ASP A 25 -15.77 -25.07 2.14
CA ASP A 25 -16.29 -25.12 0.78
C ASP A 25 -15.19 -24.88 -0.25
N TRP A 26 -14.34 -23.86 -0.03
CA TRP A 26 -13.17 -23.65 -0.88
C TRP A 26 -12.23 -24.84 -0.93
N ILE A 27 -11.87 -25.38 0.22
CA ILE A 27 -11.01 -26.59 0.32
C ILE A 27 -11.69 -27.80 -0.34
N GLY A 28 -13.00 -27.92 -0.22
CA GLY A 28 -13.79 -29.03 -0.77
C GLY A 28 -13.82 -29.07 -2.30
N ILE A 29 -13.54 -27.93 -2.97
CA ILE A 29 -13.49 -27.89 -4.44
C ILE A 29 -12.25 -28.66 -4.91
N ARG A 30 -12.49 -29.79 -5.60
CA ARG A 30 -11.45 -30.65 -6.21
C ARG A 30 -11.53 -30.53 -7.72
N ALA A 31 -10.94 -29.47 -8.27
CA ALA A 31 -10.89 -29.21 -9.71
C ALA A 31 -9.47 -28.84 -10.13
N PRO A 32 -8.99 -29.27 -11.31
CA PRO A 32 -7.64 -28.92 -11.78
C PRO A 32 -7.40 -27.41 -11.86
N LEU A 33 -8.42 -26.64 -12.18
CA LEU A 33 -8.43 -25.19 -12.11
C LEU A 33 -9.56 -24.75 -11.18
N LYS A 34 -9.25 -24.12 -10.06
CA LYS A 34 -10.23 -23.44 -9.20
C LYS A 34 -9.88 -21.97 -9.05
N VAL A 35 -10.88 -21.12 -9.12
CA VAL A 35 -10.74 -19.66 -9.05
C VAL A 35 -11.67 -19.13 -7.95
N GLY A 36 -11.09 -18.45 -6.98
CA GLY A 36 -11.79 -17.85 -5.84
C GLY A 36 -11.84 -16.34 -5.97
N GLU A 37 -13.04 -15.80 -6.28
CA GLU A 37 -13.33 -14.38 -6.09
C GLU A 37 -13.80 -14.18 -4.64
N LYS A 38 -13.02 -13.46 -3.88
CA LYS A 38 -13.22 -13.35 -2.43
C LYS A 38 -13.29 -11.91 -1.95
N SER A 39 -13.96 -11.71 -0.84
CA SER A 39 -13.80 -10.50 -0.06
C SER A 39 -12.41 -10.40 0.56
N ARG A 40 -12.03 -9.19 0.88
CA ARG A 40 -10.77 -8.90 1.53
C ARG A 40 -10.75 -9.38 2.98
N ARG A 41 -9.57 -9.88 3.43
CA ARG A 41 -9.29 -10.26 4.83
C ARG A 41 -10.21 -11.33 5.43
N ILE A 42 -10.87 -12.17 4.64
CA ILE A 42 -11.70 -13.27 5.13
C ILE A 42 -10.90 -14.55 5.47
N GLY A 43 -9.57 -14.54 5.32
CA GLY A 43 -8.72 -15.67 5.70
C GLY A 43 -8.76 -16.85 4.74
N LEU A 44 -9.05 -16.64 3.45
CA LEU A 44 -9.07 -17.72 2.46
C LEU A 44 -7.67 -18.28 2.19
N THR A 45 -6.64 -17.44 2.13
CA THR A 45 -5.23 -17.84 2.01
C THR A 45 -4.78 -18.73 3.19
N TRP A 46 -5.28 -18.46 4.39
CA TRP A 46 -5.00 -19.26 5.58
C TRP A 46 -5.64 -20.65 5.49
N ALA A 47 -6.84 -20.74 4.93
CA ALA A 47 -7.50 -22.01 4.64
C ALA A 47 -6.79 -22.78 3.51
N GLU A 48 -6.35 -22.09 2.45
CA GLU A 48 -5.55 -22.67 1.37
C GLU A 48 -4.23 -23.26 1.91
N ALA A 49 -3.58 -22.57 2.86
CA ALA A 49 -2.38 -23.10 3.51
C ALA A 49 -2.67 -24.40 4.29
N ALA A 50 -3.84 -24.53 4.92
CA ALA A 50 -4.26 -25.73 5.61
C ALA A 50 -4.37 -26.95 4.65
N ASP A 51 -5.04 -26.77 3.51
CA ASP A 51 -5.19 -27.80 2.48
C ASP A 51 -3.84 -28.17 1.85
N ASN A 52 -3.03 -27.17 1.55
CA ASN A 52 -1.72 -27.37 0.92
C ASN A 52 -0.73 -28.14 1.80
N VAL A 53 -0.80 -27.98 3.11
CA VAL A 53 -0.03 -28.80 4.06
C VAL A 53 -0.49 -30.27 3.99
N LEU A 54 -1.78 -30.54 3.91
CA LEU A 54 -2.29 -31.91 3.74
C LEU A 54 -1.86 -32.50 2.41
N VAL A 55 -1.94 -31.73 1.33
CA VAL A 55 -1.49 -32.17 -0.01
C VAL A 55 0.01 -32.47 -0.01
N ALA A 56 0.85 -31.57 0.51
CA ALA A 56 2.30 -31.77 0.51
C ALA A 56 2.76 -32.86 1.49
N SER A 57 2.04 -33.08 2.60
CA SER A 57 2.34 -34.14 3.55
C SER A 57 1.91 -35.54 3.09
N SER A 58 1.01 -35.63 2.12
CA SER A 58 0.49 -36.88 1.58
C SER A 58 1.46 -37.56 0.62
N GLU A 59 1.48 -38.90 0.62
CA GLU A 59 2.24 -39.64 -0.37
C GLU A 59 1.62 -39.49 -1.79
N LYS A 60 2.44 -39.62 -2.81
CA LYS A 60 2.00 -39.56 -4.22
C LYS A 60 0.79 -40.46 -4.53
N LYS A 61 0.73 -41.66 -3.93
CA LYS A 61 -0.38 -42.59 -4.09
C LYS A 61 -1.70 -42.09 -3.51
N ALA A 62 -1.62 -41.20 -2.51
CA ALA A 62 -2.76 -40.57 -1.88
C ALA A 62 -3.07 -39.18 -2.49
N GLY A 63 -2.50 -38.85 -3.64
CA GLY A 63 -2.70 -37.57 -4.31
C GLY A 63 -1.74 -36.47 -3.86
N GLY A 64 -0.70 -36.80 -3.09
CA GLY A 64 0.30 -35.84 -2.63
C GLY A 64 1.08 -35.22 -3.79
N GLN A 65 1.33 -33.92 -3.71
CA GLN A 65 2.04 -33.11 -4.68
C GLN A 65 2.88 -32.03 -4.01
N THR A 66 3.90 -31.56 -4.72
CA THR A 66 4.61 -30.33 -4.33
C THR A 66 3.75 -29.12 -4.64
N VAL A 67 3.73 -28.15 -3.71
CA VAL A 67 2.94 -26.92 -3.82
C VAL A 67 3.87 -25.75 -4.10
N TYR A 68 3.51 -24.92 -5.07
CA TYR A 68 4.19 -23.66 -5.42
C TYR A 68 3.25 -22.50 -5.19
N TYR A 69 3.59 -21.66 -4.23
CA TYR A 69 2.83 -20.46 -3.91
C TYR A 69 3.49 -19.22 -4.52
N LEU A 70 2.69 -18.40 -5.18
CA LEU A 70 3.10 -17.11 -5.73
C LEU A 70 2.29 -16.02 -5.06
N GLY A 71 2.94 -15.31 -4.14
CA GLY A 71 2.39 -14.11 -3.52
C GLY A 71 2.69 -12.88 -4.37
N TYR A 72 1.83 -11.89 -4.28
CA TYR A 72 2.00 -10.61 -4.93
C TYR A 72 3.30 -9.90 -4.49
N ASN A 73 3.67 -10.01 -3.22
CA ASN A 73 4.90 -9.47 -2.65
C ASN A 73 5.57 -10.44 -1.67
N GLN A 74 6.76 -10.04 -1.17
CA GLN A 74 7.56 -10.87 -0.28
C GLN A 74 6.88 -11.13 1.07
N ASP A 75 6.21 -10.12 1.65
CA ASP A 75 5.61 -10.24 2.98
C ASP A 75 4.46 -11.25 2.99
N MET A 76 3.61 -11.24 1.97
CA MET A 76 2.58 -12.26 1.80
C MET A 76 3.17 -13.66 1.63
N THR A 77 4.30 -13.74 0.95
CA THR A 77 5.04 -14.99 0.79
C THR A 77 5.51 -15.53 2.13
N VAL A 78 6.04 -14.68 2.99
CA VAL A 78 6.46 -15.04 4.36
C VAL A 78 5.26 -15.42 5.23
N GLU A 79 4.18 -14.63 5.19
CA GLU A 79 2.95 -14.90 5.95
C GLU A 79 2.35 -16.25 5.58
N TYR A 80 2.29 -16.58 4.29
CA TYR A 80 1.80 -17.86 3.82
C TYR A 80 2.65 -19.04 4.34
N ILE A 81 3.97 -18.96 4.28
CA ILE A 81 4.86 -20.00 4.78
C ILE A 81 4.72 -20.17 6.30
N GLN A 82 4.57 -19.07 7.04
CA GLN A 82 4.29 -19.12 8.48
C GLN A 82 2.95 -19.81 8.79
N ALA A 83 1.92 -19.53 7.99
CA ALA A 83 0.64 -20.24 8.10
C ALA A 83 0.78 -21.74 7.80
N CYS A 84 1.53 -22.11 6.77
CA CYS A 84 1.81 -23.52 6.46
C CYS A 84 2.57 -24.22 7.60
N ALA A 85 3.59 -23.56 8.17
CA ALA A 85 4.35 -24.11 9.30
C ALA A 85 3.48 -24.29 10.56
N MET A 86 2.58 -23.34 10.82
CA MET A 86 1.59 -23.46 11.90
C MET A 86 0.66 -24.66 11.68
N TRP A 87 0.09 -24.81 10.47
CA TRP A 87 -0.79 -25.92 10.14
C TRP A 87 -0.07 -27.28 10.20
N ALA A 88 1.17 -27.35 9.71
CA ALA A 88 1.98 -28.57 9.79
C ALA A 88 2.16 -29.03 11.27
N ARG A 89 2.41 -28.08 12.18
CA ARG A 89 2.47 -28.39 13.63
C ARG A 89 1.11 -28.81 14.19
N ALA A 90 0.03 -28.11 13.79
CA ALA A 90 -1.32 -28.42 14.24
C ALA A 90 -1.78 -29.81 13.81
N TYR A 91 -1.35 -30.29 12.65
CA TYR A 91 -1.63 -31.63 12.15
C TYR A 91 -0.66 -32.70 12.68
N ASN A 92 0.26 -32.34 13.60
CA ASN A 92 1.31 -33.22 14.11
C ASN A 92 2.22 -33.83 13.04
N TYR A 93 2.38 -33.14 11.92
CA TYR A 93 3.35 -33.54 10.92
C TYR A 93 4.72 -32.93 11.30
N ALA A 94 5.75 -33.76 11.28
CA ALA A 94 7.13 -33.28 11.35
C ALA A 94 7.45 -32.61 10.01
N ALA A 95 7.38 -31.28 9.97
CA ALA A 95 7.95 -30.53 8.85
C ALA A 95 9.47 -30.54 9.00
N GLU A 96 10.18 -30.71 7.88
CA GLU A 96 11.62 -30.46 7.82
C GLU A 96 11.91 -28.98 8.12
N GLU A 97 13.15 -28.65 8.36
CA GLU A 97 13.57 -27.29 8.67
C GLU A 97 13.11 -26.32 7.56
N ILE A 98 12.66 -25.12 7.96
CA ILE A 98 12.29 -24.08 7.00
C ILE A 98 13.60 -23.53 6.43
N GLU A 99 13.81 -23.72 5.14
CA GLU A 99 14.99 -23.24 4.44
C GLU A 99 14.69 -21.90 3.74
N GLU A 100 15.50 -20.89 4.04
CA GLU A 100 15.59 -19.67 3.24
C GLU A 100 16.67 -19.85 2.18
N GLY A 101 16.29 -19.89 0.91
CA GLY A 101 17.21 -20.10 -0.19
C GLY A 101 17.22 -18.93 -1.19
N ILE A 102 18.37 -18.75 -1.85
CA ILE A 102 18.50 -17.85 -3.00
C ILE A 102 18.52 -18.74 -4.26
N TRP A 103 17.53 -18.57 -5.12
CA TRP A 103 17.48 -19.29 -6.39
C TRP A 103 18.23 -18.49 -7.45
N PRO A 104 19.24 -19.08 -8.12
CA PRO A 104 19.92 -18.40 -9.22
C PRO A 104 18.96 -18.29 -10.42
N ASP A 105 18.63 -17.06 -10.82
CA ASP A 105 18.00 -16.78 -12.11
C ASP A 105 19.08 -16.84 -13.22
N SER A 106 18.64 -16.99 -14.46
CA SER A 106 19.49 -16.88 -15.64
C SER A 106 20.17 -15.49 -15.81
N ASP A 107 19.73 -14.52 -15.04
CA ASP A 107 20.31 -13.18 -14.94
C ASP A 107 21.12 -13.10 -13.63
N PRO A 108 22.47 -12.96 -13.68
CA PRO A 108 23.35 -12.97 -12.50
C PRO A 108 23.03 -11.89 -11.46
N ASP A 109 22.36 -10.81 -11.86
CA ASP A 109 22.04 -9.68 -10.98
C ASP A 109 20.67 -9.81 -10.28
N LYS A 110 19.94 -10.91 -10.55
CA LYS A 110 18.59 -11.14 -9.99
C LYS A 110 18.55 -12.42 -9.14
N HIS A 111 18.74 -12.26 -7.85
CA HIS A 111 18.54 -13.34 -6.89
C HIS A 111 17.06 -13.47 -6.50
N ILE A 112 16.51 -14.68 -6.64
CA ILE A 112 15.15 -15.01 -6.22
C ILE A 112 15.20 -15.64 -4.84
N LYS A 113 14.61 -14.97 -3.84
CA LYS A 113 14.41 -15.57 -2.52
C LYS A 113 13.30 -16.61 -2.58
N THR A 114 13.56 -17.82 -2.08
CA THR A 114 12.56 -18.88 -1.94
C THR A 114 12.46 -19.31 -0.49
N TYR A 115 11.23 -19.51 -0.03
CA TYR A 115 10.97 -20.12 1.27
C TYR A 115 10.39 -21.51 1.06
N THR A 116 10.98 -22.51 1.69
CA THR A 116 10.63 -23.92 1.44
C THR A 116 10.35 -24.65 2.75
N ILE A 117 9.28 -25.45 2.78
CA ILE A 117 8.99 -26.43 3.82
C ILE A 117 9.01 -27.82 3.19
N GLY A 118 9.90 -28.70 3.64
CA GLY A 118 9.95 -30.09 3.22
C GLY A 118 9.06 -30.99 4.09
N PHE A 119 8.56 -32.09 3.51
CA PHE A 119 7.75 -33.08 4.23
C PHE A 119 8.31 -34.50 4.02
N PRO A 120 8.10 -35.42 4.96
CA PRO A 120 8.56 -36.81 4.85
C PRO A 120 8.01 -37.56 3.62
N SER A 121 6.91 -37.09 3.02
CA SER A 121 6.37 -37.56 1.75
C SER A 121 7.32 -37.39 0.56
N GLY A 122 8.37 -36.58 0.70
CA GLY A 122 9.27 -36.13 -0.36
C GLY A 122 8.73 -34.92 -1.15
N HIS A 123 7.51 -34.45 -0.85
CA HIS A 123 6.95 -33.22 -1.41
C HIS A 123 7.33 -32.00 -0.58
N ARG A 124 7.14 -30.81 -1.15
CA ARG A 124 7.52 -29.53 -0.53
C ARG A 124 6.45 -28.48 -0.76
N ILE A 125 6.38 -27.50 0.11
CA ILE A 125 5.72 -26.23 -0.16
C ILE A 125 6.82 -25.20 -0.44
N VAL A 126 6.78 -24.56 -1.60
CA VAL A 126 7.78 -23.60 -2.08
C VAL A 126 7.08 -22.30 -2.41
N ALA A 127 7.38 -21.26 -1.65
CA ALA A 127 6.87 -19.93 -1.95
C ALA A 127 7.88 -19.17 -2.82
N LEU A 128 7.40 -18.60 -3.90
CA LEU A 128 8.17 -18.00 -4.98
C LEU A 128 7.71 -16.56 -5.22
N THR A 129 8.59 -15.73 -5.76
CA THR A 129 8.20 -14.43 -6.29
C THR A 129 7.40 -14.58 -7.58
N SER A 130 6.53 -13.59 -7.87
CA SER A 130 5.58 -13.54 -8.97
C SER A 130 6.24 -13.36 -10.35
N ARG A 131 6.97 -14.38 -10.81
CA ARG A 131 7.58 -14.40 -12.16
C ARG A 131 7.18 -15.64 -12.94
N PRO A 132 6.70 -15.51 -14.20
CA PRO A 132 6.32 -16.66 -15.03
C PRO A 132 7.45 -17.69 -15.23
N SER A 133 8.70 -17.23 -15.27
CA SER A 133 9.89 -18.10 -15.39
C SER A 133 10.03 -19.08 -14.23
N ASN A 134 9.54 -18.73 -13.04
CA ASN A 134 9.64 -19.56 -11.84
C ASN A 134 8.78 -20.82 -11.91
N LEU A 135 7.77 -20.86 -12.77
CA LEU A 135 6.87 -22.02 -12.97
C LEU A 135 7.34 -22.97 -14.06
N ARG A 136 8.24 -22.54 -14.94
CA ARG A 136 8.68 -23.38 -16.05
C ARG A 136 9.43 -24.62 -15.56
N GLY A 137 9.01 -25.80 -16.09
CA GLY A 137 9.62 -27.09 -15.74
C GLY A 137 9.22 -27.65 -14.37
N ARG A 138 8.28 -27.01 -13.67
CA ARG A 138 7.73 -27.51 -12.40
C ARG A 138 6.49 -28.35 -12.62
N GLN A 139 6.13 -29.16 -11.61
CA GLN A 139 4.91 -30.00 -11.63
C GLN A 139 4.36 -30.09 -10.20
N GLY A 140 3.05 -29.93 -10.03
CA GLY A 140 2.38 -29.93 -8.74
C GLY A 140 1.21 -28.97 -8.68
N VAL A 141 0.85 -28.53 -7.49
CA VAL A 141 -0.16 -27.51 -7.25
C VAL A 141 0.47 -26.12 -7.33
N VAL A 142 -0.13 -25.22 -8.08
CA VAL A 142 0.27 -23.80 -8.16
C VAL A 142 -0.82 -22.94 -7.55
N VAL A 143 -0.47 -22.14 -6.56
CA VAL A 143 -1.37 -21.16 -5.95
C VAL A 143 -0.91 -19.76 -6.38
N ILE A 144 -1.80 -18.99 -7.01
CA ILE A 144 -1.59 -17.58 -7.34
C ILE A 144 -2.53 -16.78 -6.44
N ASP A 145 -1.95 -16.15 -5.41
CA ASP A 145 -2.72 -15.38 -4.42
C ASP A 145 -2.66 -13.90 -4.72
N GLU A 146 -3.74 -13.18 -4.44
CA GLU A 146 -3.99 -11.80 -4.85
C GLU A 146 -3.72 -11.59 -6.35
N ALA A 147 -4.28 -12.52 -7.15
CA ALA A 147 -4.01 -12.68 -8.57
C ALA A 147 -4.20 -11.38 -9.37
N ALA A 148 -5.27 -10.62 -9.08
CA ALA A 148 -5.59 -9.39 -9.80
C ALA A 148 -4.47 -8.32 -9.73
N PHE A 149 -3.58 -8.39 -8.73
CA PHE A 149 -2.56 -7.38 -8.48
C PHE A 149 -1.18 -7.73 -9.06
N HIS A 150 -1.00 -8.92 -9.64
CA HIS A 150 0.26 -9.27 -10.29
C HIS A 150 0.46 -8.49 -11.59
N GLN A 151 1.65 -7.91 -11.78
CA GLN A 151 1.97 -7.03 -12.93
C GLN A 151 1.72 -7.69 -14.29
N ASP A 152 1.96 -9.00 -14.41
CA ASP A 152 1.84 -9.76 -15.65
C ASP A 152 1.03 -11.05 -15.41
N LEU A 153 -0.18 -10.87 -14.89
CA LEU A 153 -1.05 -11.99 -14.56
C LEU A 153 -1.36 -12.87 -15.77
N ALA A 154 -1.53 -12.30 -16.95
CA ALA A 154 -1.85 -13.06 -18.16
C ALA A 154 -0.74 -14.08 -18.51
N GLU A 155 0.53 -13.66 -18.49
CA GLU A 155 1.66 -14.56 -18.75
C GLU A 155 1.88 -15.54 -17.58
N LEU A 156 1.61 -15.12 -16.34
CA LEU A 156 1.68 -15.97 -15.17
C LEU A 156 0.64 -17.11 -15.25
N LEU A 157 -0.61 -16.78 -15.59
CA LEU A 157 -1.68 -17.75 -15.81
C LEU A 157 -1.35 -18.72 -16.95
N LYS A 158 -0.80 -18.21 -18.05
CA LYS A 158 -0.36 -19.05 -19.17
C LYS A 158 0.71 -20.05 -18.75
N ALA A 159 1.68 -19.64 -17.93
CA ALA A 159 2.71 -20.53 -17.40
C ALA A 159 2.13 -21.56 -16.42
N ALA A 160 1.24 -21.14 -15.51
CA ALA A 160 0.59 -22.01 -14.53
C ALA A 160 -0.32 -23.05 -15.19
N LEU A 161 -1.16 -22.64 -16.14
CA LEU A 161 -2.11 -23.53 -16.81
C LEU A 161 -1.43 -24.63 -17.64
N ALA A 162 -0.17 -24.46 -18.02
CA ALA A 162 0.60 -25.51 -18.68
C ALA A 162 0.84 -26.74 -17.77
N LEU A 163 0.83 -26.56 -16.43
CA LEU A 163 1.01 -27.65 -15.48
C LEU A 163 -0.18 -28.62 -15.46
N LEU A 164 -1.37 -28.15 -15.86
CA LEU A 164 -2.59 -28.98 -15.93
C LEU A 164 -2.44 -30.18 -16.88
N ILE A 165 -1.60 -30.06 -17.92
CA ILE A 165 -1.37 -31.11 -18.93
C ILE A 165 -0.82 -32.38 -18.27
N TRP A 166 -0.04 -32.23 -17.20
CA TRP A 166 0.60 -33.37 -16.53
C TRP A 166 -0.04 -33.70 -15.17
N GLY A 167 -1.30 -33.25 -14.95
CA GLY A 167 -2.07 -33.55 -13.74
C GLY A 167 -1.69 -32.67 -12.55
N GLY A 168 -1.12 -31.49 -12.79
CA GLY A 168 -1.00 -30.44 -11.78
C GLY A 168 -2.33 -29.72 -11.55
N GLU A 169 -2.40 -28.89 -10.53
CA GLU A 169 -3.57 -28.10 -10.17
C GLU A 169 -3.20 -26.61 -10.13
N VAL A 170 -4.15 -25.75 -10.46
CA VAL A 170 -3.97 -24.29 -10.41
C VAL A 170 -5.09 -23.66 -9.59
N HIS A 171 -4.70 -23.01 -8.49
CA HIS A 171 -5.61 -22.31 -7.60
C HIS A 171 -5.33 -20.81 -7.72
N VAL A 172 -6.35 -20.04 -8.08
CA VAL A 172 -6.25 -18.59 -8.29
C VAL A 172 -7.17 -17.89 -7.30
N ILE A 173 -6.63 -17.05 -6.44
CA ILE A 173 -7.40 -16.40 -5.36
C ILE A 173 -7.16 -14.89 -5.47
N SER A 174 -8.22 -14.07 -5.44
CA SER A 174 -8.07 -12.61 -5.38
C SER A 174 -9.37 -11.89 -4.97
N THR A 175 -9.26 -10.66 -4.51
CA THR A 175 -10.28 -9.62 -4.73
C THR A 175 -10.23 -9.15 -6.19
N HIS A 176 -11.21 -8.36 -6.63
CA HIS A 176 -11.19 -7.76 -7.96
C HIS A 176 -10.28 -6.54 -8.03
N ASP A 177 -9.87 -6.16 -9.24
CA ASP A 177 -9.16 -4.91 -9.57
C ASP A 177 -9.60 -4.43 -10.96
N GLY A 178 -10.86 -4.07 -11.08
CA GLY A 178 -11.50 -3.59 -12.29
C GLY A 178 -11.99 -4.68 -13.26
N THR A 179 -12.91 -4.28 -14.15
CA THR A 179 -13.52 -5.18 -15.15
C THR A 179 -12.54 -5.60 -16.24
N GLU A 180 -11.50 -4.81 -16.53
CA GLU A 180 -10.50 -5.08 -17.59
C GLU A 180 -9.31 -5.90 -17.10
N ASN A 181 -9.34 -6.38 -15.84
CA ASN A 181 -8.28 -7.17 -15.26
C ASN A 181 -8.31 -8.64 -15.75
N ALA A 182 -7.14 -9.24 -16.00
CA ALA A 182 -7.03 -10.64 -16.47
C ALA A 182 -7.65 -11.65 -15.49
N PHE A 183 -7.75 -11.35 -14.20
CA PHE A 183 -8.45 -12.15 -13.21
C PHE A 183 -9.96 -12.16 -13.48
N ASN A 184 -10.55 -10.99 -13.75
CA ASN A 184 -11.96 -10.90 -14.10
C ASN A 184 -12.26 -11.53 -15.47
N GLU A 185 -11.35 -11.42 -16.44
CA GLU A 185 -11.47 -12.14 -17.73
C GLU A 185 -11.48 -13.65 -17.53
N LEU A 186 -10.60 -14.18 -16.67
CA LEU A 186 -10.56 -15.62 -16.34
C LEU A 186 -11.90 -16.10 -15.74
N ILE A 187 -12.46 -15.34 -14.79
CA ILE A 187 -13.76 -15.63 -14.17
C ILE A 187 -14.86 -15.64 -15.23
N ASN A 188 -14.90 -14.64 -16.09
CA ASN A 188 -15.91 -14.51 -17.14
C ASN A 188 -15.81 -15.62 -18.19
N ASP A 189 -14.59 -16.04 -18.55
CA ASP A 189 -14.38 -17.17 -19.45
C ASP A 189 -14.89 -18.50 -18.86
N ILE A 190 -14.71 -18.71 -17.55
CA ILE A 190 -15.23 -19.89 -16.87
C ILE A 190 -16.76 -19.81 -16.78
N ARG A 191 -17.33 -18.67 -16.39
CA ARG A 191 -18.79 -18.46 -16.35
C ARG A 191 -19.46 -18.66 -17.71
N ALA A 192 -18.81 -18.23 -18.77
CA ALA A 192 -19.29 -18.38 -20.14
C ALA A 192 -19.04 -19.81 -20.73
N GLY A 193 -18.41 -20.72 -19.98
CA GLY A 193 -18.08 -22.06 -20.45
C GLY A 193 -16.96 -22.13 -21.50
N LYS A 194 -16.28 -21.01 -21.77
CA LYS A 194 -15.13 -20.96 -22.69
C LYS A 194 -13.90 -21.65 -22.10
N ARG A 195 -13.82 -21.71 -20.78
CA ARG A 195 -12.74 -22.38 -20.04
C ARG A 195 -13.31 -23.31 -18.99
N LYS A 196 -12.75 -24.49 -18.88
CA LYS A 196 -13.11 -25.45 -17.81
C LYS A 196 -12.41 -25.03 -16.52
N GLY A 197 -13.16 -24.90 -15.45
CA GLY A 197 -12.67 -24.55 -14.11
C GLY A 197 -13.84 -24.49 -13.14
N ALA A 198 -13.54 -24.54 -11.84
CA ALA A 198 -14.53 -24.31 -10.79
C ALA A 198 -14.39 -22.86 -10.30
N LEU A 199 -15.52 -22.21 -10.06
CA LEU A 199 -15.58 -20.89 -9.46
C LEU A 199 -16.07 -21.02 -8.02
N PHE A 200 -15.44 -20.28 -7.15
CA PHE A 200 -15.85 -20.04 -5.78
C PHE A 200 -16.05 -18.53 -5.62
N ARG A 201 -17.06 -18.13 -4.88
CA ARG A 201 -17.32 -16.72 -4.56
C ARG A 201 -17.69 -16.61 -3.09
N CYS A 202 -17.07 -15.67 -2.37
CA CYS A 202 -17.41 -15.39 -0.98
C CYS A 202 -17.32 -13.87 -0.73
N PRO A 203 -18.44 -13.13 -0.82
CA PRO A 203 -18.56 -11.75 -0.37
C PRO A 203 -18.40 -11.64 1.15
N PHE A 204 -18.13 -10.43 1.63
CA PHE A 204 -17.90 -10.16 3.05
C PHE A 204 -19.08 -10.58 3.93
N ARG A 205 -20.33 -10.30 3.51
CA ARG A 205 -21.52 -10.66 4.30
C ARG A 205 -21.68 -12.18 4.46
N GLU A 206 -21.42 -12.95 3.42
CA GLU A 206 -21.43 -14.41 3.52
C GLU A 206 -20.38 -14.91 4.50
N ALA A 207 -19.18 -14.32 4.49
CA ALA A 207 -18.15 -14.67 5.48
C ALA A 207 -18.57 -14.30 6.91
N VAL A 208 -19.28 -13.19 7.11
CA VAL A 208 -19.83 -12.78 8.41
C VAL A 208 -20.91 -13.76 8.87
N ASP A 209 -21.84 -14.11 8.00
CA ASP A 209 -22.91 -15.09 8.28
C ASP A 209 -22.33 -16.45 8.70
N ASP A 210 -21.17 -16.82 8.15
CA ASP A 210 -20.43 -18.05 8.52
C ASP A 210 -19.54 -17.87 9.78
N GLY A 211 -19.63 -16.75 10.50
CA GLY A 211 -18.97 -16.54 11.79
C GLY A 211 -17.63 -15.80 11.74
N LEU A 212 -17.35 -15.02 10.71
CA LEU A 212 -16.12 -14.23 10.61
C LEU A 212 -15.95 -13.27 11.81
N TYR A 213 -17.03 -12.56 12.22
CA TYR A 213 -16.95 -11.64 13.36
C TYR A 213 -16.65 -12.35 14.66
N GLN A 214 -17.25 -13.51 14.91
CA GLN A 214 -16.93 -14.35 16.08
C GLN A 214 -15.44 -14.73 16.09
N ARG A 215 -14.88 -15.05 14.93
CA ARG A 215 -13.44 -15.34 14.80
C ARG A 215 -12.57 -14.13 15.11
N VAL A 216 -12.99 -12.93 14.67
CA VAL A 216 -12.29 -11.67 14.96
C VAL A 216 -12.32 -11.39 16.45
N CYS A 217 -13.47 -11.57 17.11
CA CYS A 217 -13.62 -11.41 18.56
C CYS A 217 -12.71 -12.37 19.33
N LEU A 218 -12.71 -13.65 18.96
CA LEU A 218 -11.84 -14.67 19.55
C LEU A 218 -10.36 -14.29 19.45
N ARG A 219 -9.93 -13.83 18.27
CA ARG A 219 -8.53 -13.41 18.04
C ARG A 219 -8.14 -12.17 18.84
N LYS A 220 -9.08 -11.25 19.03
CA LYS A 220 -8.87 -10.02 19.83
C LYS A 220 -9.01 -10.26 21.34
N GLY A 221 -9.48 -11.45 21.76
CA GLY A 221 -9.76 -11.75 23.18
C GLY A 221 -10.94 -10.96 23.74
N ILE A 222 -11.90 -10.57 22.89
CA ILE A 222 -13.13 -9.88 23.30
C ILE A 222 -14.33 -10.84 23.18
N GLU A 223 -15.33 -10.62 24.03
CA GLU A 223 -16.56 -11.40 24.00
C GLU A 223 -17.37 -11.10 22.74
N TYR A 224 -17.89 -12.13 22.07
CA TYR A 224 -18.80 -11.95 20.94
C TYR A 224 -20.17 -11.49 21.41
N ARG A 225 -20.73 -10.47 20.74
CA ARG A 225 -22.09 -9.98 20.94
C ARG A 225 -22.73 -9.73 19.58
N GLU A 226 -23.87 -10.37 19.36
CA GLU A 226 -24.63 -10.27 18.10
C GLU A 226 -25.03 -8.81 17.79
N GLU A 227 -25.33 -8.02 18.83
CA GLU A 227 -25.72 -6.61 18.67
C GLU A 227 -24.57 -5.73 18.17
N GLU A 228 -23.32 -6.13 18.42
CA GLU A 228 -22.12 -5.41 17.98
C GLU A 228 -21.67 -5.82 16.56
N GLU A 229 -22.11 -6.98 16.07
CA GLU A 229 -21.75 -7.48 14.75
C GLU A 229 -22.25 -6.56 13.63
N ALA A 230 -23.50 -6.14 13.69
CA ALA A 230 -24.09 -5.25 12.69
C ALA A 230 -23.37 -3.89 12.64
N ALA A 231 -23.00 -3.34 13.81
CA ALA A 231 -22.24 -2.10 13.90
C ALA A 231 -20.83 -2.28 13.32
N TRP A 232 -20.15 -3.39 13.66
CA TRP A 232 -18.83 -3.71 13.13
C TRP A 232 -18.86 -3.89 11.60
N VAL A 233 -19.87 -4.56 11.06
CA VAL A 233 -20.05 -4.70 9.60
C VAL A 233 -20.20 -3.33 8.96
N GLN A 234 -21.02 -2.44 9.54
CA GLN A 234 -21.20 -1.08 9.02
C GLN A 234 -19.87 -0.30 9.05
N ASP A 235 -19.14 -0.36 10.15
CA ASP A 235 -17.82 0.28 10.27
C ASP A 235 -16.84 -0.21 9.18
N VAL A 236 -16.86 -1.52 8.85
CA VAL A 236 -16.04 -2.07 7.77
C VAL A 236 -16.46 -1.48 6.42
N TYR A 237 -17.76 -1.46 6.08
CA TYR A 237 -18.23 -0.85 4.83
C TYR A 237 -17.93 0.64 4.77
N ASP A 238 -18.08 1.36 5.86
CA ASP A 238 -17.76 2.79 5.96
C ASP A 238 -16.25 3.04 5.77
N PHE A 239 -15.41 2.13 6.27
CA PHE A 239 -13.97 2.19 6.06
C PHE A 239 -13.59 2.05 4.57
N TYR A 240 -14.22 1.11 3.86
CA TYR A 240 -13.93 0.88 2.43
C TYR A 240 -14.62 1.92 1.51
N GLY A 241 -15.73 2.52 1.94
CA GLY A 241 -16.46 3.54 1.18
C GLY A 241 -16.76 3.10 -0.26
N ASP A 242 -16.42 3.91 -1.26
CA ASP A 242 -16.64 3.65 -2.69
C ASP A 242 -15.94 2.37 -3.21
N ALA A 243 -14.96 1.84 -2.48
CA ALA A 243 -14.27 0.61 -2.85
C ALA A 243 -14.95 -0.65 -2.28
N SER A 244 -16.01 -0.50 -1.49
CA SER A 244 -16.65 -1.62 -0.80
C SER A 244 -17.23 -2.67 -1.74
N GLU A 245 -17.83 -2.27 -2.86
CA GLU A 245 -18.37 -3.20 -3.85
C GLU A 245 -17.28 -4.13 -4.42
N GLU A 246 -16.11 -3.58 -4.72
CA GLU A 246 -15.00 -4.33 -5.30
C GLU A 246 -14.25 -5.16 -4.25
N GLU A 247 -13.92 -4.56 -3.12
CA GLU A 247 -13.10 -5.17 -2.09
C GLU A 247 -13.88 -6.12 -1.15
N LEU A 248 -15.17 -5.85 -0.94
CA LEU A 248 -16.00 -6.62 -0.02
C LEU A 248 -17.04 -7.50 -0.72
N ASP A 249 -17.70 -6.98 -1.76
CA ASP A 249 -18.86 -7.65 -2.36
C ASP A 249 -18.52 -8.44 -3.63
N CYS A 250 -17.24 -8.53 -3.99
CA CYS A 250 -16.77 -9.22 -5.19
C CYS A 250 -17.47 -8.72 -6.47
N VAL A 251 -17.59 -7.40 -6.61
CA VAL A 251 -18.16 -6.73 -7.79
C VAL A 251 -17.07 -5.89 -8.43
N PRO A 252 -16.54 -6.27 -9.61
CA PRO A 252 -15.45 -5.52 -10.22
C PRO A 252 -15.91 -4.12 -10.64
N SER A 253 -15.10 -3.11 -10.32
CA SER A 253 -15.37 -1.72 -10.65
C SER A 253 -15.36 -1.46 -12.15
N GLN A 254 -16.27 -0.60 -12.64
CA GLN A 254 -16.31 -0.18 -14.04
C GLN A 254 -15.15 0.79 -14.32
N GLY A 255 -14.27 0.42 -15.27
CA GLY A 255 -13.07 1.19 -15.62
C GLY A 255 -11.79 0.50 -15.13
N GLY A 256 -10.63 1.02 -15.53
CA GLY A 256 -9.34 0.50 -15.06
C GLY A 256 -9.26 0.60 -13.53
N GLY A 257 -8.79 -0.45 -12.89
CA GLY A 257 -8.65 -0.52 -11.44
C GLY A 257 -7.86 0.64 -10.81
N ALA A 258 -7.88 0.74 -9.49
CA ALA A 258 -7.05 1.73 -8.80
C ALA A 258 -5.58 1.52 -9.19
N PHE A 259 -4.88 2.59 -9.56
CA PHE A 259 -3.46 2.50 -9.92
C PHE A 259 -2.60 1.98 -8.75
N LEU A 260 -2.99 2.35 -7.53
CA LEU A 260 -2.43 1.84 -6.29
C LEU A 260 -3.47 0.95 -5.60
N SER A 261 -3.17 -0.34 -5.45
CA SER A 261 -4.07 -1.27 -4.77
C SER A 261 -4.19 -0.92 -3.28
N LEU A 262 -5.35 -1.22 -2.69
CA LEU A 262 -5.54 -1.02 -1.25
C LEU A 262 -4.52 -1.82 -0.43
N ALA A 263 -4.20 -3.05 -0.88
CA ALA A 263 -3.19 -3.89 -0.23
C ALA A 263 -1.84 -3.18 -0.10
N LEU A 264 -1.39 -2.56 -1.19
CA LEU A 264 -0.11 -1.86 -1.23
C LEU A 264 -0.12 -0.64 -0.29
N VAL A 265 -1.19 0.16 -0.33
CA VAL A 265 -1.31 1.35 0.53
C VAL A 265 -1.42 0.96 2.00
N GLU A 266 -2.26 -0.03 2.36
CA GLU A 266 -2.38 -0.51 3.75
C GLU A 266 -1.07 -1.10 4.29
N GLN A 267 -0.30 -1.80 3.46
CA GLN A 267 1.00 -2.35 3.86
C GLN A 267 2.01 -1.25 4.21
N ARG A 268 1.89 -0.08 3.61
CA ARG A 268 2.73 1.10 3.87
C ARG A 268 2.08 2.07 4.87
N SER A 269 0.90 1.73 5.39
CA SER A 269 0.17 2.59 6.31
C SER A 269 0.54 2.34 7.77
N ASN A 270 0.54 3.42 8.55
CA ASN A 270 0.81 3.39 9.98
C ASN A 270 -0.25 4.19 10.74
N ARG A 271 -0.86 3.59 11.78
CA ARG A 271 -1.90 4.22 12.61
C ARG A 271 -1.36 5.29 13.56
N GLU A 272 -0.06 5.29 13.80
CA GLU A 272 0.58 6.25 14.71
C GLU A 272 0.91 7.58 14.01
N VAL A 273 0.86 7.62 12.68
CA VAL A 273 1.12 8.85 11.92
C VAL A 273 -0.10 9.77 11.97
N PRO A 274 0.02 10.97 12.58
CA PRO A 274 -1.12 11.85 12.74
C PRO A 274 -1.46 12.61 11.47
N VAL A 275 -2.76 12.84 11.26
CA VAL A 275 -3.31 13.78 10.28
C VAL A 275 -3.86 14.99 11.04
N LEU A 276 -3.22 16.13 10.86
CA LEU A 276 -3.63 17.38 11.51
C LEU A 276 -4.61 18.14 10.60
N ARG A 277 -5.78 18.44 11.12
CA ARG A 277 -6.85 19.09 10.36
C ARG A 277 -7.16 20.46 10.93
N LEU A 278 -7.01 21.49 10.11
CA LEU A 278 -7.43 22.85 10.42
C LEU A 278 -8.56 23.27 9.47
N ALA A 279 -9.70 23.61 10.03
CA ALA A 279 -10.84 24.11 9.27
C ALA A 279 -11.39 25.38 9.92
N TYR A 280 -11.51 26.44 9.15
CA TYR A 280 -12.14 27.67 9.61
C TYR A 280 -13.60 27.74 9.10
N PRO A 281 -14.52 28.37 9.87
CA PRO A 281 -15.89 28.56 9.45
C PRO A 281 -15.98 29.53 8.25
N GLN A 282 -17.07 29.44 7.50
CA GLN A 282 -17.37 30.41 6.44
C GLN A 282 -17.39 31.83 7.01
N GLY A 283 -16.77 32.79 6.32
CA GLY A 283 -16.67 34.17 6.77
C GLY A 283 -15.43 34.49 7.64
N TYR A 284 -14.63 33.47 7.96
CA TYR A 284 -13.40 33.70 8.70
C TYR A 284 -12.40 34.63 7.96
N GLU A 285 -12.42 34.58 6.63
CA GLU A 285 -11.61 35.42 5.76
C GLU A 285 -11.88 36.93 5.89
N VAL A 286 -13.04 37.31 6.47
CA VAL A 286 -13.43 38.72 6.69
C VAL A 286 -12.84 39.29 7.98
N GLN A 287 -12.32 38.45 8.88
CA GLN A 287 -11.67 38.88 10.10
C GLN A 287 -10.40 39.70 9.81
N GLU A 288 -9.98 40.52 10.76
CA GLU A 288 -8.77 41.31 10.63
C GLU A 288 -7.53 40.40 10.47
N GLU A 289 -6.62 40.78 9.60
CA GLU A 289 -5.47 39.98 9.22
C GLU A 289 -4.60 39.58 10.41
N HIS A 290 -4.37 40.53 11.36
CA HIS A 290 -3.53 40.26 12.51
C HIS A 290 -4.13 39.18 13.45
N ILE A 291 -5.46 39.11 13.56
CA ILE A 291 -6.16 38.05 14.32
C ILE A 291 -5.94 36.71 13.63
N ARG A 292 -6.21 36.63 12.33
CA ARG A 292 -6.03 35.40 11.55
C ARG A 292 -4.58 34.89 11.59
N LEU A 293 -3.60 35.80 11.58
CA LEU A 293 -2.17 35.43 11.71
C LEU A 293 -1.85 34.90 13.11
N ALA A 294 -2.43 35.49 14.16
CA ALA A 294 -2.27 35.03 15.53
C ALA A 294 -2.89 33.63 15.73
N ASP A 295 -4.14 33.42 15.29
CA ASP A 295 -4.84 32.14 15.40
C ASP A 295 -4.08 31.02 14.68
N SER A 296 -3.57 31.30 13.48
CA SER A 296 -2.81 30.30 12.72
C SER A 296 -1.47 29.98 13.37
N LEU A 297 -0.81 30.98 14.00
CA LEU A 297 0.45 30.74 14.71
C LEU A 297 0.21 29.93 15.98
N GLU A 298 -0.82 30.27 16.76
CA GLU A 298 -1.20 29.52 17.96
C GLU A 298 -1.48 28.05 17.61
N TRP A 299 -2.26 27.82 16.56
CA TRP A 299 -2.53 26.46 16.08
C TRP A 299 -1.24 25.72 15.69
N CYS A 300 -0.29 26.39 15.03
CA CYS A 300 1.00 25.82 14.68
C CYS A 300 1.82 25.43 15.92
N GLU A 301 1.84 26.30 16.94
CA GLU A 301 2.59 26.05 18.18
C GLU A 301 1.99 24.90 18.99
N GLU A 302 0.67 24.81 19.04
CA GLU A 302 -0.02 23.75 19.77
C GLU A 302 0.06 22.39 19.07
N ASN A 303 -0.12 22.34 17.75
CA ASN A 303 -0.32 21.10 17.01
C ASN A 303 0.90 20.65 16.20
N LEU A 304 1.64 21.58 15.57
CA LEU A 304 2.77 21.26 14.71
C LEU A 304 4.10 21.19 15.43
N LEU A 305 4.34 22.13 16.36
CA LEU A 305 5.64 22.23 17.02
C LEU A 305 6.07 20.95 17.74
N PRO A 306 5.21 20.25 18.49
CA PRO A 306 5.58 18.98 19.13
C PRO A 306 6.02 17.91 18.12
N LEU A 307 5.33 17.81 16.97
CA LEU A 307 5.64 16.83 15.93
C LEU A 307 6.93 17.17 15.18
N LEU A 308 7.15 18.46 14.89
CA LEU A 308 8.38 18.93 14.25
C LEU A 308 9.60 18.71 15.15
N ASN A 309 9.46 18.94 16.45
CA ASN A 309 10.53 18.69 17.42
C ASN A 309 10.83 17.21 17.65
N ALA A 310 9.89 16.31 17.31
CA ALA A 310 10.09 14.87 17.38
C ALA A 310 10.84 14.31 16.17
N ILE A 311 11.06 15.09 15.11
CA ILE A 311 11.81 14.65 13.94
C ILE A 311 13.32 14.65 14.27
N PRO A 312 14.06 13.55 14.03
CA PRO A 312 15.51 13.52 14.25
C PRO A 312 16.24 14.59 13.42
N LEU A 313 17.26 15.21 14.02
CA LEU A 313 17.98 16.33 13.36
C LEU A 313 18.95 15.88 12.25
N ASP A 314 19.25 14.59 12.17
CA ASP A 314 20.20 14.00 11.22
C ASP A 314 19.54 13.50 9.91
N VAL A 315 18.23 13.63 9.78
CA VAL A 315 17.50 13.26 8.56
C VAL A 315 17.45 14.42 7.56
N GLN A 316 17.31 14.08 6.28
CA GLN A 316 17.01 15.03 5.22
C GLN A 316 15.49 15.19 5.10
N SER A 317 15.01 16.40 4.88
CA SER A 317 13.58 16.68 4.82
C SER A 317 13.15 17.26 3.49
N PHE A 318 11.92 16.90 3.12
CA PHE A 318 11.23 17.29 1.89
C PHE A 318 9.77 17.59 2.22
N TYR A 319 9.03 18.15 1.28
CA TYR A 319 7.58 18.20 1.33
C TYR A 319 6.96 18.19 -0.07
N GLY A 320 5.69 17.78 -0.12
CA GLY A 320 4.78 18.01 -1.25
C GLY A 320 3.57 18.79 -0.77
N MET A 321 3.03 19.67 -1.62
CA MET A 321 1.80 20.39 -1.34
C MET A 321 0.87 20.38 -2.55
N ASP A 322 -0.35 19.90 -2.30
CA ASP A 322 -1.50 20.14 -3.17
C ASP A 322 -2.30 21.32 -2.63
N PHE A 323 -2.63 22.24 -3.51
CA PHE A 323 -3.27 23.49 -3.15
C PHE A 323 -4.74 23.53 -3.57
N GLY A 324 -5.64 23.59 -2.60
CA GLY A 324 -7.08 23.79 -2.79
C GLY A 324 -7.53 25.22 -2.56
N ARG A 325 -8.51 25.67 -3.34
CA ARG A 325 -9.18 26.96 -3.15
C ARG A 325 -10.45 26.80 -2.28
N SER A 326 -11.09 27.93 -1.96
CA SER A 326 -12.28 28.01 -1.12
C SER A 326 -13.28 26.85 -1.34
N GLY A 327 -13.38 25.99 -0.32
CA GLY A 327 -14.19 24.75 -0.35
C GLY A 327 -13.41 23.49 -0.68
N ASP A 328 -12.26 23.59 -1.33
CA ASP A 328 -11.36 22.46 -1.62
C ASP A 328 -10.34 22.30 -0.49
N LEU A 329 -9.73 21.13 -0.41
CA LEU A 329 -8.75 20.79 0.59
C LEU A 329 -7.35 21.17 0.11
N SER A 330 -6.54 21.83 0.96
CA SER A 330 -5.10 21.93 0.74
C SER A 330 -4.40 20.92 1.63
N VAL A 331 -3.41 20.21 1.10
CA VAL A 331 -2.65 19.20 1.84
C VAL A 331 -1.16 19.49 1.78
N ILE A 332 -0.51 19.54 2.95
CA ILE A 332 0.94 19.60 3.06
C ILE A 332 1.41 18.23 3.58
N TRP A 333 2.31 17.60 2.83
CA TRP A 333 2.86 16.29 3.13
C TRP A 333 4.37 16.38 3.37
N PRO A 334 4.82 16.55 4.62
CA PRO A 334 6.24 16.45 4.96
C PRO A 334 6.75 15.02 4.76
N LEU A 335 8.00 14.89 4.34
CA LEU A 335 8.67 13.62 4.12
C LEU A 335 10.10 13.71 4.64
N VAL A 336 10.55 12.71 5.38
CA VAL A 336 11.92 12.63 5.88
C VAL A 336 12.61 11.42 5.30
N LYS A 337 13.87 11.60 4.85
CA LYS A 337 14.70 10.54 4.29
C LYS A 337 15.74 10.13 5.33
N GLU A 338 15.68 8.86 5.70
CA GLU A 338 16.57 8.25 6.68
C GLU A 338 17.93 7.86 6.07
N GLN A 339 18.88 7.48 6.89
CA GLN A 339 20.22 7.06 6.44
C GLN A 339 20.20 5.81 5.53
N ASN A 340 19.19 4.94 5.70
CA ASN A 340 18.96 3.77 4.84
C ASN A 340 18.29 4.12 3.50
N LEU A 341 18.12 5.41 3.20
CA LEU A 341 17.45 5.97 2.01
C LEU A 341 15.94 5.76 1.97
N ARG A 342 15.34 5.15 2.99
CA ARG A 342 13.89 5.05 3.11
C ARG A 342 13.27 6.40 3.46
N LYS A 343 12.06 6.63 3.00
CA LYS A 343 11.33 7.90 3.13
C LYS A 343 10.10 7.67 4.01
N ARG A 344 10.06 8.36 5.13
CA ARG A 344 9.01 8.25 6.15
C ARG A 344 8.16 9.52 6.20
N THR A 345 6.85 9.36 6.34
CA THR A 345 5.92 10.45 6.61
C THR A 345 5.83 10.69 8.12
N PRO A 346 6.26 11.85 8.63
CA PRO A 346 6.14 12.14 10.07
C PRO A 346 4.73 12.55 10.48
N PHE A 347 4.01 13.26 9.64
CA PHE A 347 2.62 13.70 9.79
C PHE A 347 2.08 14.24 8.46
N VAL A 348 0.77 14.48 8.38
CA VAL A 348 0.11 15.16 7.25
C VAL A 348 -0.73 16.31 7.77
N VAL A 349 -0.79 17.42 7.03
CA VAL A 349 -1.61 18.60 7.39
C VAL A 349 -2.66 18.82 6.31
N GLU A 350 -3.92 18.86 6.72
CA GLU A 350 -5.09 19.15 5.90
C GLU A 350 -5.68 20.50 6.30
N LEU A 351 -5.80 21.42 5.34
CA LEU A 351 -6.29 22.78 5.54
C LEU A 351 -7.57 23.01 4.74
N ARG A 352 -8.67 23.36 5.42
CA ARG A 352 -9.96 23.62 4.78
C ARG A 352 -10.47 25.01 5.13
N ASN A 353 -10.89 25.77 4.12
CA ASN A 353 -11.34 27.17 4.28
C ASN A 353 -10.29 28.05 5.00
N VAL A 354 -9.01 27.72 4.85
CA VAL A 354 -7.91 28.51 5.39
C VAL A 354 -7.50 29.54 4.35
N PRO A 355 -7.50 30.87 4.67
CA PRO A 355 -7.11 31.88 3.71
C PRO A 355 -5.65 31.76 3.26
N PHE A 356 -5.31 32.21 2.05
CA PHE A 356 -3.99 32.04 1.43
C PHE A 356 -2.81 32.46 2.30
N LYS A 357 -2.91 33.61 2.97
CA LYS A 357 -1.82 34.09 3.84
C LYS A 357 -1.59 33.16 5.02
N GLN A 358 -2.65 32.60 5.58
CA GLN A 358 -2.54 31.64 6.67
C GLN A 358 -2.00 30.29 6.18
N GLN A 359 -2.39 29.83 4.98
CA GLN A 359 -1.78 28.64 4.37
C GLN A 359 -0.28 28.85 4.14
N PHE A 360 0.11 30.00 3.62
CA PHE A 360 1.52 30.37 3.45
C PHE A 360 2.28 30.42 4.79
N GLN A 361 1.68 31.03 5.82
CA GLN A 361 2.26 31.09 7.16
C GLN A 361 2.49 29.69 7.74
N ILE A 362 1.49 28.81 7.69
CA ILE A 362 1.58 27.43 8.18
C ILE A 362 2.65 26.67 7.43
N LYS A 363 2.69 26.80 6.11
CA LYS A 363 3.71 26.20 5.24
C LYS A 363 5.11 26.65 5.59
N CYS A 364 5.32 27.96 5.72
CA CYS A 364 6.60 28.54 6.14
C CYS A 364 7.00 28.08 7.54
N TYR A 365 6.04 27.96 8.47
CA TYR A 365 6.28 27.44 9.81
C TYR A 365 6.83 26.00 9.78
N ILE A 366 6.26 25.15 8.94
CA ILE A 366 6.72 23.76 8.74
C ILE A 366 8.12 23.76 8.12
N ILE A 367 8.31 24.42 6.97
CA ILE A 367 9.56 24.37 6.20
C ILE A 367 10.75 24.89 7.05
N SER A 368 10.54 25.97 7.78
CA SER A 368 11.59 26.59 8.62
C SER A 368 12.05 25.70 9.78
N ARG A 369 11.25 24.70 10.16
CA ARG A 369 11.53 23.80 11.29
C ARG A 369 11.84 22.37 10.88
N LEU A 370 11.65 22.03 9.59
CA LEU A 370 12.07 20.73 9.07
C LEU A 370 13.61 20.62 9.11
N PRO A 371 14.17 19.57 9.75
CA PRO A 371 15.62 19.40 9.81
C PRO A 371 16.19 19.14 8.42
N ASN A 372 17.34 19.78 8.13
CA ASN A 372 18.05 19.63 6.84
C ASN A 372 17.10 19.67 5.64
N PHE A 373 16.20 20.65 5.61
CA PHE A 373 15.27 20.82 4.50
C PHE A 373 16.02 21.01 3.18
N LEU A 374 15.78 20.13 2.21
CA LEU A 374 16.45 20.15 0.91
C LEU A 374 15.55 20.67 -0.20
N LYS A 375 14.41 20.05 -0.41
CA LYS A 375 13.51 20.43 -1.50
C LYS A 375 12.03 20.26 -1.11
N GLY A 376 11.18 21.06 -1.74
CA GLY A 376 9.74 20.92 -1.73
C GLY A 376 9.18 20.97 -3.14
N ALA A 377 7.99 20.37 -3.35
CA ALA A 377 7.26 20.44 -4.60
C ALA A 377 5.81 20.86 -4.38
N ASP A 378 5.38 21.85 -5.14
CA ASP A 378 4.06 22.43 -5.09
C ASP A 378 3.29 22.18 -6.38
N ASP A 379 1.99 21.86 -6.31
CA ASP A 379 1.11 22.02 -7.46
C ASP A 379 1.00 23.52 -7.81
N ALA A 380 1.63 23.91 -8.91
CA ALA A 380 1.67 25.28 -9.37
C ALA A 380 0.56 25.60 -10.39
N ARG A 381 -0.48 24.78 -10.51
CA ARG A 381 -1.62 25.06 -11.39
C ARG A 381 -2.55 26.11 -10.77
N GLY A 382 -3.14 26.94 -11.61
CA GLY A 382 -4.13 27.92 -11.20
C GLY A 382 -3.65 28.83 -10.07
N ASN A 383 -4.41 28.87 -8.98
CA ASN A 383 -4.10 29.75 -7.83
C ASN A 383 -2.92 29.24 -6.98
N GLY A 384 -2.53 27.97 -7.09
CA GLY A 384 -1.33 27.43 -6.45
C GLY A 384 -0.04 28.04 -6.98
N SER A 385 -0.07 28.62 -8.18
CA SER A 385 1.09 29.27 -8.80
C SER A 385 1.65 30.40 -7.96
N GLN A 386 0.80 31.26 -7.38
CA GLN A 386 1.27 32.38 -6.55
C GLN A 386 1.83 31.88 -5.21
N LEU A 387 1.13 30.95 -4.53
CA LEU A 387 1.62 30.41 -3.26
C LEU A 387 2.98 29.71 -3.44
N SER A 388 3.15 28.98 -4.53
CA SER A 388 4.40 28.32 -4.89
C SER A 388 5.51 29.35 -5.20
N GLU A 389 5.18 30.44 -5.90
CA GLU A 389 6.13 31.53 -6.17
C GLU A 389 6.57 32.24 -4.89
N ASP A 390 5.63 32.61 -4.02
CA ASP A 390 5.94 33.24 -2.74
C ASP A 390 6.83 32.33 -1.88
N THR A 391 6.57 31.02 -1.91
CA THR A 391 7.41 30.02 -1.23
C THR A 391 8.82 29.94 -1.84
N ALA A 392 8.93 30.01 -3.17
CA ALA A 392 10.22 29.98 -3.85
C ALA A 392 11.03 31.27 -3.62
N ILE A 393 10.36 32.41 -3.45
CA ILE A 393 10.99 33.67 -3.07
C ILE A 393 11.55 33.57 -1.64
N GLU A 394 10.78 32.99 -0.70
CA GLU A 394 11.19 32.88 0.72
C GLU A 394 12.31 31.85 0.93
N PHE A 395 12.23 30.67 0.31
CA PHE A 395 13.15 29.54 0.56
C PHE A 395 14.17 29.27 -0.54
N GLY A 396 14.04 29.93 -1.68
CA GLY A 396 14.93 29.80 -2.84
C GLY A 396 14.33 28.99 -3.98
N PHE A 397 14.44 29.51 -5.22
CA PHE A 397 13.91 28.88 -6.45
C PHE A 397 14.57 27.54 -6.77
N ASN A 398 15.77 27.29 -6.28
CA ASN A 398 16.45 26.01 -6.42
C ASN A 398 15.99 24.94 -5.40
N ARG A 399 15.20 25.32 -4.39
CA ARG A 399 14.68 24.42 -3.35
C ARG A 399 13.20 24.11 -3.53
N ILE A 400 12.48 24.90 -4.30
CA ILE A 400 11.03 24.77 -4.49
C ILE A 400 10.73 24.45 -5.95
N GLU A 401 10.29 23.20 -6.18
CA GLU A 401 9.82 22.73 -7.49
C GLU A 401 8.38 23.16 -7.71
N ARG A 402 8.16 24.00 -8.70
CA ARG A 402 6.84 24.49 -9.10
C ARG A 402 6.27 23.58 -10.18
N VAL A 403 5.54 22.56 -9.77
CA VAL A 403 5.14 21.48 -10.65
C VAL A 403 3.85 21.80 -11.40
N MET A 404 3.89 21.68 -12.72
CA MET A 404 2.70 21.65 -13.56
C MET A 404 2.28 20.19 -13.75
N LEU A 405 1.21 19.77 -13.08
CA LEU A 405 0.68 18.40 -13.11
C LEU A 405 0.03 18.10 -14.49
N THR A 406 0.87 17.95 -15.50
CA THR A 406 0.48 17.59 -16.86
C THR A 406 0.40 16.07 -17.03
N GLU A 407 -0.24 15.60 -18.10
CA GLU A 407 -0.27 14.17 -18.44
C GLU A 407 1.15 13.57 -18.58
N GLY A 408 2.10 14.34 -19.16
CA GLY A 408 3.50 13.95 -19.26
C GLY A 408 4.14 13.76 -17.88
N TRP A 409 3.91 14.72 -16.97
CA TRP A 409 4.43 14.62 -15.60
C TRP A 409 3.90 13.38 -14.87
N TYR A 410 2.60 13.11 -14.97
CA TYR A 410 2.02 11.90 -14.37
C TYR A 410 2.58 10.62 -14.98
N ARG A 411 2.78 10.57 -16.32
CA ARG A 411 3.37 9.42 -17.00
C ARG A 411 4.76 9.10 -16.48
N ASP A 412 5.57 10.10 -16.20
CA ASP A 412 6.95 9.94 -15.78
C ASP A 412 7.08 9.66 -14.27
N ASN A 413 6.20 10.20 -13.44
CA ASN A 413 6.37 10.18 -11.98
C ASN A 413 5.49 9.17 -11.23
N MET A 414 4.30 8.83 -11.74
CA MET A 414 3.43 7.87 -11.06
C MET A 414 4.02 6.45 -10.98
N PRO A 415 4.67 5.91 -12.04
CA PRO A 415 5.32 4.61 -11.94
C PRO A 415 6.44 4.59 -10.89
N LEU A 416 7.18 5.69 -10.74
CA LEU A 416 8.26 5.81 -9.75
C LEU A 416 7.70 5.84 -8.31
N PHE A 417 6.59 6.55 -8.10
CA PHE A 417 5.90 6.56 -6.82
C PHE A 417 5.35 5.17 -6.45
N LYS A 418 4.73 4.48 -7.42
CA LYS A 418 4.27 3.09 -7.21
C LYS A 418 5.44 2.17 -6.85
N ALA A 419 6.56 2.25 -7.58
CA ALA A 419 7.76 1.49 -7.28
C ALA A 419 8.30 1.79 -5.87
N ALA A 420 8.29 3.06 -5.43
CA ALA A 420 8.72 3.43 -4.09
C ALA A 420 7.85 2.79 -2.98
N LEU A 421 6.55 2.60 -3.23
CA LEU A 421 5.66 1.87 -2.34
C LEU A 421 5.92 0.35 -2.40
N GLU A 422 6.09 -0.22 -3.60
CA GLU A 422 6.37 -1.65 -3.80
C GLU A 422 7.69 -2.07 -3.16
N ASP A 423 8.74 -1.25 -3.31
CA ASP A 423 10.10 -1.48 -2.78
C ASP A 423 10.26 -1.09 -1.30
N ASP A 424 9.17 -0.71 -0.61
CA ASP A 424 9.20 -0.26 0.79
C ASP A 424 10.15 0.92 1.05
N THR A 425 10.36 1.76 0.05
CA THR A 425 11.19 2.98 0.18
C THR A 425 10.38 4.23 0.52
N PHE A 426 9.06 4.19 0.39
CA PHE A 426 8.11 5.19 0.88
C PHE A 426 7.12 4.51 1.81
N TYR A 427 7.06 4.90 3.09
CA TYR A 427 6.26 4.25 4.12
C TYR A 427 5.74 5.22 5.17
N ASP A 428 5.01 4.70 6.17
CA ASP A 428 4.32 5.48 7.19
C ASP A 428 3.26 6.42 6.60
N ILE A 429 2.50 5.93 5.60
CA ILE A 429 1.28 6.61 5.15
C ILE A 429 0.29 6.61 6.33
N PRO A 430 -0.33 7.75 6.68
CA PRO A 430 -1.36 7.73 7.72
C PRO A 430 -2.45 6.70 7.41
N ALA A 431 -2.74 5.80 8.35
CA ALA A 431 -3.85 4.84 8.24
C ALA A 431 -5.20 5.53 8.51
N ASP A 432 -5.36 6.72 7.95
CA ASP A 432 -6.58 7.52 8.00
C ASP A 432 -7.44 7.22 6.76
N LYS A 433 -8.73 7.04 6.95
CA LYS A 433 -9.68 6.67 5.89
C LYS A 433 -9.62 7.62 4.70
N ASP A 434 -9.62 8.91 4.96
CA ASP A 434 -9.67 9.93 3.93
C ASP A 434 -8.35 10.00 3.17
N VAL A 435 -7.21 9.93 3.88
CA VAL A 435 -5.87 9.92 3.28
C VAL A 435 -5.67 8.68 2.41
N VAL A 436 -6.05 7.49 2.91
CA VAL A 436 -5.98 6.24 2.14
C VAL A 436 -6.85 6.31 0.88
N SER A 437 -8.07 6.85 0.99
CA SER A 437 -8.96 7.06 -0.16
C SER A 437 -8.33 7.98 -1.22
N ASP A 438 -7.72 9.08 -0.80
CA ASP A 438 -7.08 10.04 -1.69
C ASP A 438 -5.84 9.44 -2.38
N VAL A 439 -4.98 8.72 -1.65
CA VAL A 439 -3.82 8.02 -2.24
C VAL A 439 -4.26 6.99 -3.28
N ARG A 440 -5.43 6.38 -3.12
CA ARG A 440 -6.03 5.43 -4.06
C ARG A 440 -6.89 6.06 -5.15
N ALA A 441 -7.05 7.38 -5.16
CA ALA A 441 -7.89 8.08 -6.14
C ALA A 441 -7.33 8.03 -7.59
N PHE A 442 -6.06 7.70 -7.76
CA PHE A 442 -5.44 7.58 -9.08
C PHE A 442 -6.00 6.38 -9.85
N ARG A 443 -6.36 6.63 -11.11
CA ARG A 443 -6.85 5.63 -12.07
C ARG A 443 -6.02 5.68 -13.34
N VAL A 444 -5.88 4.56 -14.02
CA VAL A 444 -5.24 4.51 -15.34
C VAL A 444 -6.23 5.03 -16.38
N VAL A 445 -5.99 6.22 -16.91
CA VAL A 445 -6.79 6.85 -17.95
C VAL A 445 -5.96 6.98 -19.21
N LYS A 446 -6.31 6.27 -20.28
CA LYS A 446 -5.53 6.24 -21.55
C LYS A 446 -4.05 5.88 -21.34
N GLY A 447 -3.80 4.90 -20.46
CA GLY A 447 -2.44 4.43 -20.19
C GLY A 447 -1.63 5.32 -19.23
N VAL A 448 -2.21 6.36 -18.65
CA VAL A 448 -1.55 7.26 -17.69
C VAL A 448 -2.31 7.25 -16.38
N ALA A 449 -1.61 6.98 -15.27
CA ALA A 449 -2.17 7.05 -13.94
C ALA A 449 -2.36 8.50 -13.51
N ARG A 450 -3.62 8.92 -13.33
CA ARG A 450 -3.99 10.29 -12.91
C ARG A 450 -5.33 10.29 -12.18
N ILE A 451 -5.65 11.35 -11.51
CA ILE A 451 -6.98 11.53 -10.93
C ILE A 451 -7.96 11.88 -12.06
N PRO A 452 -9.09 11.15 -12.20
CA PRO A 452 -10.11 11.43 -13.22
C PRO A 452 -10.74 12.82 -13.02
N GLU A 453 -10.92 13.56 -14.12
CA GLU A 453 -11.52 14.92 -14.12
C GLU A 453 -13.00 14.94 -13.73
N LYS A 454 -13.71 13.81 -13.90
CA LYS A 454 -15.10 13.65 -13.52
C LYS A 454 -15.24 12.51 -12.52
N ARG A 455 -15.56 12.79 -11.26
CA ARG A 455 -16.28 11.81 -10.47
C ARG A 455 -17.66 11.64 -11.12
N THR A 456 -18.01 10.43 -11.51
CA THR A 456 -19.38 10.07 -11.86
C THR A 456 -20.24 10.42 -10.67
N ASN A 457 -21.12 11.41 -10.82
CA ASN A 457 -22.19 11.69 -9.85
C ASN A 457 -23.14 10.49 -9.88
N GLU A 458 -22.91 9.50 -9.06
CA GLU A 458 -23.94 8.52 -8.74
C GLU A 458 -24.94 9.18 -7.78
N LYS A 459 -26.20 9.10 -8.19
CA LYS A 459 -27.35 9.68 -7.48
C LYS A 459 -27.46 9.00 -6.11
N GLY A 460 -27.27 9.77 -5.05
CA GLY A 460 -27.70 9.32 -3.73
C GLY A 460 -26.86 9.71 -2.52
N GLU A 461 -25.80 10.46 -2.65
CA GLU A 461 -24.93 10.73 -1.50
C GLU A 461 -25.25 11.99 -0.72
N LYS A 462 -25.27 11.78 0.59
CA LYS A 462 -25.29 12.79 1.64
C LYS A 462 -24.12 13.76 1.47
N SER A 463 -24.40 15.06 1.58
CA SER A 463 -23.47 16.19 1.45
C SER A 463 -22.34 16.14 2.46
N GLY A 464 -21.26 15.44 2.12
CA GLY A 464 -19.95 15.57 2.76
C GLY A 464 -19.05 16.56 1.96
N PRO A 465 -18.02 17.15 2.56
CA PRO A 465 -17.06 17.97 1.84
C PRO A 465 -16.34 17.12 0.80
N LYS A 466 -16.34 17.58 -0.47
CA LYS A 466 -15.73 16.87 -1.59
C LYS A 466 -14.20 16.78 -1.42
N ARG A 467 -13.63 15.60 -1.66
CA ARG A 467 -12.20 15.33 -1.77
C ARG A 467 -11.88 14.93 -3.21
N HIS A 468 -10.73 15.37 -3.71
CA HIS A 468 -10.31 15.15 -5.10
C HIS A 468 -8.97 14.41 -5.22
N GLY A 469 -8.59 13.63 -4.19
CA GLY A 469 -7.31 12.94 -4.15
C GLY A 469 -6.16 13.85 -3.70
N ASP A 470 -6.49 14.92 -3.00
CA ASP A 470 -5.57 16.00 -2.60
C ASP A 470 -4.38 15.47 -1.79
N ALA A 471 -4.61 14.58 -0.84
CA ALA A 471 -3.54 13.95 -0.07
C ALA A 471 -2.66 13.02 -0.94
N GLY A 472 -3.25 12.34 -1.91
CA GLY A 472 -2.51 11.52 -2.88
C GLY A 472 -1.58 12.37 -3.75
N ILE A 473 -2.05 13.51 -4.25
CA ILE A 473 -1.23 14.45 -5.04
C ILE A 473 -0.08 14.97 -4.18
N ALA A 474 -0.34 15.40 -2.95
CA ALA A 474 0.69 15.91 -2.04
C ALA A 474 1.76 14.85 -1.73
N ALA A 475 1.36 13.57 -1.54
CA ALA A 475 2.29 12.46 -1.33
C ALA A 475 3.21 12.22 -2.55
N VAL A 476 2.64 12.19 -3.77
CA VAL A 476 3.42 12.03 -4.99
C VAL A 476 4.38 13.19 -5.21
N LEU A 477 3.96 14.43 -4.90
CA LEU A 477 4.82 15.61 -4.96
C LEU A 477 5.95 15.56 -3.94
N ALA A 478 5.70 15.06 -2.72
CA ALA A 478 6.73 14.86 -1.70
C ALA A 478 7.78 13.83 -2.15
N ASP A 479 7.33 12.71 -2.71
CA ASP A 479 8.22 11.71 -3.30
C ASP A 479 9.02 12.29 -4.46
N TYR A 480 8.38 13.04 -5.35
CA TYR A 480 9.03 13.73 -6.46
C TYR A 480 10.13 14.68 -5.95
N ALA A 481 9.83 15.54 -4.98
CA ALA A 481 10.80 16.46 -4.38
C ALA A 481 12.03 15.71 -3.84
N SER A 482 11.83 14.54 -3.22
CA SER A 482 12.90 13.73 -2.62
C SER A 482 13.87 13.10 -3.65
N ARG A 483 13.48 13.08 -4.92
CA ARG A 483 14.25 12.52 -6.04
C ARG A 483 14.98 13.58 -6.88
N GLN A 484 14.71 14.85 -6.63
CA GLN A 484 15.33 15.94 -7.38
C GLN A 484 16.76 16.21 -6.90
N ASP A 485 17.63 16.60 -7.85
CA ASP A 485 19.00 16.99 -7.53
C ASP A 485 19.02 18.21 -6.62
N VAL A 486 19.85 18.16 -5.60
CA VAL A 486 20.06 19.26 -4.65
C VAL A 486 21.40 19.92 -4.95
N GLU A 487 21.35 21.15 -5.41
CA GLU A 487 22.56 21.98 -5.46
C GLU A 487 22.89 22.46 -4.04
N ILE A 488 23.94 21.92 -3.44
CA ILE A 488 24.46 22.36 -2.15
C ILE A 488 25.37 23.57 -2.40
N PHE A 489 24.90 24.75 -2.08
CA PHE A 489 25.74 25.96 -2.06
C PHE A 489 26.39 26.08 -0.68
N GLU A 490 27.68 25.78 -0.58
CA GLU A 490 28.48 26.13 0.58
C GLU A 490 28.92 27.60 0.46
N PHE A 491 28.35 28.46 1.28
CA PHE A 491 28.85 29.82 1.47
C PHE A 491 30.06 29.79 2.42
N HIS A 492 31.25 29.79 1.86
CA HIS A 492 32.43 30.14 2.65
C HIS A 492 32.43 31.68 2.90
N ARG A 493 32.24 32.05 4.15
CA ARG A 493 32.36 33.43 4.57
C ARG A 493 33.80 33.86 4.31
N VAL A 494 34.01 34.72 3.32
CA VAL A 494 35.32 35.37 3.12
C VAL A 494 35.55 36.25 4.33
N PRO A 495 36.61 36.06 5.12
CA PRO A 495 36.89 36.93 6.24
C PRO A 495 37.13 38.35 5.72
N PRO A 496 36.64 39.40 6.43
CA PRO A 496 36.83 40.78 6.00
C PRO A 496 38.33 41.03 5.83
N SER A 497 38.72 41.56 4.68
CA SER A 497 40.08 41.96 4.38
C SER A 497 40.44 43.17 5.28
N GLY A 498 41.06 42.88 6.39
CA GLY A 498 41.53 43.88 7.36
C GLY A 498 42.96 43.64 7.74
N SER A 499 43.81 44.44 7.14
CA SER A 499 45.24 44.77 7.38
C SER A 499 46.23 44.11 6.43
N HIS A 500 47.00 44.98 5.82
CA HIS A 500 48.10 44.73 4.94
C HIS A 500 49.11 43.70 5.50
N ASP A 501 49.26 42.58 4.81
CA ASP A 501 50.58 42.04 4.62
C ASP A 501 50.68 41.40 3.23
N ARG A 502 51.61 41.95 2.43
CA ARG A 502 51.88 41.50 1.07
C ARG A 502 52.77 40.30 1.16
N THR A 503 52.22 39.09 0.92
CA THR A 503 52.97 38.00 0.34
C THR A 503 52.09 37.30 -0.71
N VAL A 504 52.46 37.54 -1.95
CA VAL A 504 51.95 36.88 -3.13
C VAL A 504 52.36 35.43 -3.08
N GLN A 505 51.38 34.52 -2.98
CA GLN A 505 51.55 33.16 -3.46
C GLN A 505 50.46 32.86 -4.48
N THR A 506 50.89 32.88 -5.72
CA THR A 506 50.16 32.37 -6.88
C THR A 506 50.07 30.84 -6.81
N GLY A 507 48.89 30.31 -7.00
CA GLY A 507 48.71 28.90 -7.39
C GLY A 507 47.58 28.19 -6.65
N GLY A 508 46.46 28.03 -7.30
CA GLY A 508 45.39 27.15 -6.83
C GLY A 508 44.24 27.09 -7.83
N GLY A 509 44.41 26.23 -8.80
CA GLY A 509 43.42 26.09 -9.87
C GLY A 509 42.09 25.56 -9.39
N TRP A 510 41.05 25.99 -10.07
CA TRP A 510 39.70 25.48 -9.99
C TRP A 510 39.64 24.00 -10.33
N ARG A 511 39.30 23.16 -9.39
CA ARG A 511 38.92 21.77 -9.65
C ARG A 511 37.41 21.66 -9.58
N SER A 512 36.80 21.49 -10.75
CA SER A 512 35.44 20.96 -10.84
C SER A 512 35.50 19.47 -10.49
N ASN A 513 34.96 19.10 -9.36
CA ASN A 513 34.71 17.68 -9.06
C ASN A 513 33.42 17.26 -9.79
N LYS A 514 33.57 16.70 -10.99
CA LYS A 514 32.60 15.77 -11.53
C LYS A 514 32.78 14.46 -10.76
N GLY A 515 31.92 14.22 -9.81
CA GLY A 515 31.78 12.93 -9.16
C GLY A 515 31.20 11.92 -10.14
N ILE A 516 31.97 10.90 -10.40
CA ILE A 516 31.57 9.66 -11.06
C ILE A 516 31.02 8.75 -9.96
N TRP A 517 29.95 8.12 -10.27
CA TRP A 517 29.15 7.00 -9.73
C TRP A 517 27.83 7.35 -9.12
#